data_c260c739c425cdb50ef338d90b5877cd
#
_entry.id   c260c739c425cdb50ef338d90b5877cd
#
_cell.length_a   1.000
_cell.length_b   1.000
_cell.length_c   1.000
_cell.angle_alpha   90.00
_cell.angle_beta   90.00
_cell.angle_gamma   90.00
#
_symmetry.space_group_name_H-M   'P 1'
#
loop_
_entity.id
_entity.type
_entity.pdbx_description
1 polymer ?
#
loop_
_entity_poly.entity_id
_entity_poly.type
_entity_poly.pdbx_seq_one_letter_code
_entity_poly.pdbx_strand_id
1 'polypeptide(L)'
;IGAIAVAPSDPNVVYVGTGEGNPRNNASVGDGMYKSIDGGEHWTHIGLTKSDKIARLIIDGRNADVVYACVLGREWGPNEDRGVFKTTDGGATWKKVLYVDPNTACSDISADPDNSNILYAGMYTYRRWAWHLESGAGNTAVYKSVNGGASWERLSGPDKVNGLPRTAMDRIGVAVAPSDPNIVYVLSETKTEGELWRSDDAGKSWRTVNRDPNINF
;
A
#
# COMPACT_ATOMS: atom_id res chain seq x y z
N ILE A 1 -3.48 0.09 -15.90
CA ILE A 1 -3.55 1.06 -14.79
C ILE A 1 -3.70 0.27 -13.50
N GLY A 2 -2.88 0.61 -12.48
CA GLY A 2 -2.95 -0.02 -11.16
C GLY A 2 -3.70 0.84 -10.14
N ALA A 3 -3.55 2.15 -10.22
CA ALA A 3 -4.22 3.08 -9.30
C ALA A 3 -4.52 4.42 -9.98
N ILE A 4 -5.59 5.06 -9.54
CA ILE A 4 -5.94 6.45 -9.88
C ILE A 4 -6.40 7.16 -8.61
N ALA A 5 -6.01 8.43 -8.45
CA ALA A 5 -6.45 9.26 -7.35
C ALA A 5 -6.65 10.71 -7.83
N VAL A 6 -7.74 11.33 -7.37
CA VAL A 6 -8.03 12.75 -7.56
C VAL A 6 -7.65 13.49 -6.29
N ALA A 7 -7.00 14.63 -6.42
CA ALA A 7 -6.61 15.42 -5.25
C ALA A 7 -7.86 16.03 -4.58
N PRO A 8 -8.08 15.77 -3.27
CA PRO A 8 -9.26 16.31 -2.57
C PRO A 8 -9.30 17.84 -2.54
N SER A 9 -8.14 18.49 -2.58
CA SER A 9 -8.00 19.95 -2.56
C SER A 9 -8.19 20.62 -3.93
N ASP A 10 -8.05 19.86 -5.04
CA ASP A 10 -8.24 20.36 -6.41
C ASP A 10 -8.63 19.21 -7.35
N PRO A 11 -9.91 19.12 -7.79
CA PRO A 11 -10.38 18.05 -8.65
C PRO A 11 -9.77 18.02 -10.06
N ASN A 12 -9.09 19.09 -10.49
CA ASN A 12 -8.35 19.09 -11.75
C ASN A 12 -7.01 18.36 -11.66
N VAL A 13 -6.49 18.15 -10.43
CA VAL A 13 -5.25 17.42 -10.21
C VAL A 13 -5.54 15.94 -10.01
N VAL A 14 -5.07 15.13 -10.97
CA VAL A 14 -5.27 13.69 -10.99
C VAL A 14 -3.92 12.98 -11.12
N TYR A 15 -3.71 11.93 -10.33
CA TYR A 15 -2.53 11.07 -10.42
C TYR A 15 -2.93 9.67 -10.86
N VAL A 16 -2.12 9.08 -11.72
CA VAL A 16 -2.28 7.69 -12.21
C VAL A 16 -0.97 6.94 -12.00
N GLY A 17 -1.08 5.80 -11.32
CA GLY A 17 -0.03 4.79 -11.24
C GLY A 17 -0.28 3.67 -12.23
N THR A 18 0.71 3.37 -13.06
CA THR A 18 0.60 2.39 -14.13
C THR A 18 0.97 0.97 -13.67
N GLY A 19 0.72 -0.01 -14.54
CA GLY A 19 0.87 -1.44 -14.25
C GLY A 19 -0.35 -2.03 -13.54
N GLU A 20 -0.52 -3.33 -13.62
CA GLU A 20 -1.66 -4.02 -13.01
C GLU A 20 -1.31 -4.50 -11.60
N GLY A 21 -2.05 -4.03 -10.60
CA GLY A 21 -1.78 -4.28 -9.19
C GLY A 21 -2.09 -5.70 -8.68
N ASN A 22 -2.69 -6.57 -9.51
CA ASN A 22 -2.98 -7.96 -9.14
C ASN A 22 -1.92 -8.90 -9.72
N PRO A 23 -1.21 -9.68 -8.88
CA PRO A 23 -0.18 -10.60 -9.34
C PRO A 23 -0.80 -11.81 -10.06
N ARG A 24 -0.73 -11.84 -11.39
CA ARG A 24 -1.15 -12.96 -12.23
C ARG A 24 -0.25 -13.06 -13.46
N ASN A 25 -0.26 -14.23 -14.13
CA ASN A 25 0.71 -14.57 -15.16
C ASN A 25 0.78 -13.59 -16.35
N ASN A 26 -0.30 -12.87 -16.62
CA ASN A 26 -0.45 -11.94 -17.73
C ASN A 26 -0.69 -10.49 -17.27
N ALA A 27 -0.27 -10.14 -16.06
CA ALA A 27 -0.42 -8.77 -15.56
C ALA A 27 0.40 -7.77 -16.39
N SER A 28 -0.24 -6.68 -16.80
CA SER A 28 0.39 -5.63 -17.59
C SER A 28 1.41 -4.86 -16.75
N VAL A 29 2.60 -4.70 -17.32
CA VAL A 29 3.66 -3.86 -16.76
C VAL A 29 3.36 -2.40 -17.06
N GLY A 30 3.63 -1.52 -16.11
CA GLY A 30 3.56 -0.07 -16.25
C GLY A 30 4.95 0.54 -16.37
N ASP A 31 4.99 1.85 -16.51
CA ASP A 31 6.19 2.66 -16.68
C ASP A 31 6.28 3.84 -15.70
N GLY A 32 5.51 3.77 -14.62
CA GLY A 32 5.60 4.75 -13.53
C GLY A 32 4.34 5.57 -13.29
N MET A 33 4.55 6.83 -12.92
CA MET A 33 3.52 7.76 -12.50
C MET A 33 3.22 8.82 -13.55
N TYR A 34 1.94 9.17 -13.66
CA TYR A 34 1.45 10.26 -14.49
C TYR A 34 0.61 11.24 -13.66
N LYS A 35 0.68 12.53 -14.01
CA LYS A 35 -0.10 13.63 -13.42
C LYS A 35 -0.82 14.39 -14.50
N SER A 36 -2.07 14.73 -14.24
CA SER A 36 -2.85 15.75 -14.94
C SER A 36 -3.13 16.92 -13.98
N ILE A 37 -3.24 18.13 -14.53
CA ILE A 37 -3.62 19.36 -13.81
C ILE A 37 -4.83 20.05 -14.44
N ASP A 38 -5.50 19.37 -15.36
CA ASP A 38 -6.61 19.89 -16.17
C ASP A 38 -7.79 18.89 -16.26
N GLY A 39 -7.99 18.10 -15.19
CA GLY A 39 -9.08 17.13 -15.11
C GLY A 39 -8.91 15.90 -16.00
N GLY A 40 -7.69 15.62 -16.45
CA GLY A 40 -7.38 14.43 -17.24
C GLY A 40 -7.28 14.67 -18.75
N GLU A 41 -7.36 15.91 -19.22
CA GLU A 41 -7.23 16.23 -20.65
C GLU A 41 -5.79 16.02 -21.14
N HIS A 42 -4.78 16.42 -20.34
CA HIS A 42 -3.37 16.22 -20.65
C HIS A 42 -2.65 15.53 -19.50
N TRP A 43 -1.66 14.70 -19.84
CA TRP A 43 -0.90 13.90 -18.89
C TRP A 43 0.59 14.11 -19.04
N THR A 44 1.26 14.28 -17.90
CA THR A 44 2.72 14.37 -17.81
C THR A 44 3.25 13.16 -17.05
N HIS A 45 4.26 12.48 -17.61
CA HIS A 45 4.99 11.44 -16.89
C HIS A 45 5.88 12.08 -15.81
N ILE A 46 5.74 11.62 -14.56
CA ILE A 46 6.37 12.22 -13.38
C ILE A 46 7.27 11.25 -12.60
N GLY A 47 7.83 10.26 -13.27
CA GLY A 47 8.85 9.37 -12.70
C GLY A 47 8.35 8.00 -12.26
N LEU A 48 9.12 7.35 -11.38
CA LEU A 48 8.97 5.95 -10.96
C LEU A 48 8.93 4.95 -12.12
N THR A 49 9.70 5.20 -13.18
CA THR A 49 9.70 4.43 -14.43
C THR A 49 9.99 2.94 -14.23
N LYS A 50 10.74 2.57 -13.18
CA LYS A 50 11.09 1.17 -12.86
C LYS A 50 10.13 0.51 -11.88
N SER A 51 9.02 1.16 -11.53
CA SER A 51 8.07 0.63 -10.55
C SER A 51 7.31 -0.60 -11.02
N ASP A 52 7.29 -0.88 -12.32
CA ASP A 52 6.52 -1.93 -13.00
C ASP A 52 5.01 -1.90 -12.66
N LYS A 53 4.64 -1.77 -11.38
CA LYS A 53 3.26 -1.84 -10.90
C LYS A 53 3.05 -0.96 -9.66
N ILE A 54 2.07 -0.09 -9.73
CA ILE A 54 1.67 0.78 -8.61
C ILE A 54 0.25 0.38 -8.18
N ALA A 55 0.12 -0.18 -6.97
CA ALA A 55 -1.12 -0.77 -6.48
C ALA A 55 -2.10 0.25 -5.91
N ARG A 56 -1.59 1.31 -5.29
CA ARG A 56 -2.41 2.32 -4.59
C ARG A 56 -1.73 3.66 -4.58
N LEU A 57 -2.54 4.73 -4.54
CA LEU A 57 -2.10 6.11 -4.36
C LEU A 57 -2.87 6.75 -3.22
N ILE A 58 -2.16 7.54 -2.40
CA ILE A 58 -2.76 8.45 -1.41
C ILE A 58 -2.27 9.86 -1.71
N ILE A 59 -3.18 10.81 -1.80
CA ILE A 59 -2.89 12.23 -1.92
C ILE A 59 -3.27 12.89 -0.60
N ASP A 60 -2.42 13.77 -0.09
CA ASP A 60 -2.74 14.58 1.10
C ASP A 60 -3.99 15.42 0.85
N GLY A 61 -4.93 15.38 1.79
CA GLY A 61 -6.23 16.06 1.63
C GLY A 61 -6.14 17.58 1.52
N ARG A 62 -5.01 18.18 1.94
CA ARG A 62 -4.78 19.63 1.99
C ARG A 62 -3.73 20.13 1.01
N ASN A 63 -2.92 19.21 0.48
CA ASN A 63 -1.83 19.55 -0.44
C ASN A 63 -1.72 18.52 -1.57
N ALA A 64 -2.18 18.88 -2.76
CA ALA A 64 -2.15 18.04 -3.95
C ALA A 64 -0.74 17.61 -4.39
N ASP A 65 0.31 18.30 -3.95
CA ASP A 65 1.69 17.97 -4.30
C ASP A 65 2.32 16.92 -3.37
N VAL A 66 1.64 16.56 -2.27
CA VAL A 66 2.08 15.48 -1.36
C VAL A 66 1.36 14.19 -1.72
N VAL A 67 2.09 13.21 -2.28
CA VAL A 67 1.53 11.95 -2.74
C VAL A 67 2.38 10.77 -2.25
N TYR A 68 1.69 9.69 -1.87
CA TYR A 68 2.31 8.40 -1.56
C TYR A 68 1.92 7.38 -2.62
N ALA A 69 2.92 6.70 -3.18
CA ALA A 69 2.74 5.61 -4.15
C ALA A 69 3.14 4.27 -3.52
N CYS A 70 2.19 3.35 -3.47
CA CYS A 70 2.37 1.98 -3.02
C CYS A 70 2.81 1.12 -4.21
N VAL A 71 4.09 0.77 -4.26
CA VAL A 71 4.73 0.10 -5.41
C VAL A 71 4.88 -1.39 -5.14
N LEU A 72 4.23 -2.19 -5.99
CA LEU A 72 4.37 -3.65 -6.02
C LEU A 72 5.67 -4.10 -6.70
N GLY A 73 6.11 -3.35 -7.69
CA GLY A 73 7.31 -3.70 -8.46
C GLY A 73 7.14 -4.92 -9.36
N ARG A 74 8.27 -5.45 -9.81
CA ARG A 74 8.33 -6.63 -10.67
C ARG A 74 7.86 -7.87 -9.95
N GLU A 75 7.04 -8.71 -10.60
CA GLU A 75 6.55 -9.95 -9.99
C GLU A 75 7.44 -11.19 -10.26
N TRP A 76 8.23 -11.15 -11.33
CA TRP A 76 9.02 -12.32 -11.78
C TRP A 76 10.40 -12.45 -11.12
N GLY A 77 10.73 -11.57 -10.18
CA GLY A 77 12.01 -11.61 -9.47
C GLY A 77 12.15 -10.53 -8.42
N PRO A 78 13.27 -10.52 -7.69
CA PRO A 78 13.60 -9.45 -6.76
C PRO A 78 13.64 -8.09 -7.45
N ASN A 79 13.24 -7.03 -6.75
CA ASN A 79 13.20 -5.69 -7.30
C ASN A 79 13.42 -4.65 -6.19
N GLU A 80 14.44 -3.81 -6.36
CA GLU A 80 14.76 -2.74 -5.42
C GLU A 80 13.75 -1.58 -5.47
N ASP A 81 12.92 -1.50 -6.53
CA ASP A 81 11.91 -0.45 -6.71
C ASP A 81 10.55 -0.80 -6.07
N ARG A 82 10.54 -1.71 -5.09
CA ARG A 82 9.38 -2.05 -4.24
C ARG A 82 9.28 -1.13 -3.03
N GLY A 83 8.07 -1.00 -2.47
CA GLY A 83 7.84 -0.28 -1.22
C GLY A 83 6.93 0.92 -1.36
N VAL A 84 7.01 1.86 -0.41
CA VAL A 84 6.26 3.12 -0.44
C VAL A 84 7.18 4.25 -0.87
N PHE A 85 6.77 4.99 -1.88
CA PHE A 85 7.44 6.20 -2.33
C PHE A 85 6.59 7.43 -1.99
N LYS A 86 7.25 8.54 -1.69
CA LYS A 86 6.62 9.83 -1.38
C LYS A 86 7.20 10.93 -2.25
N THR A 87 6.33 11.79 -2.75
CA THR A 87 6.70 13.12 -3.27
C THR A 87 6.12 14.20 -2.37
N THR A 88 6.74 15.39 -2.38
CA THR A 88 6.24 16.62 -1.73
C THR A 88 6.27 17.81 -2.68
N ASP A 89 6.55 17.56 -3.95
CA ASP A 89 6.72 18.55 -5.02
C ASP A 89 5.93 18.17 -6.29
N GLY A 90 4.81 17.49 -6.09
CA GLY A 90 3.90 17.12 -7.17
C GLY A 90 4.45 16.08 -8.15
N GLY A 91 5.46 15.31 -7.73
CA GLY A 91 6.07 14.26 -8.54
C GLY A 91 7.35 14.68 -9.25
N ALA A 92 7.89 15.89 -9.02
CA ALA A 92 9.17 16.29 -9.56
C ALA A 92 10.32 15.45 -8.99
N THR A 93 10.21 15.08 -7.69
CA THR A 93 11.12 14.13 -7.04
C THR A 93 10.36 13.08 -6.22
N TRP A 94 10.93 11.87 -6.13
CA TRP A 94 10.38 10.76 -5.35
C TRP A 94 11.41 10.21 -4.38
N LYS A 95 11.00 10.04 -3.12
CA LYS A 95 11.80 9.42 -2.06
C LYS A 95 11.16 8.09 -1.65
N LYS A 96 11.91 7.01 -1.61
CA LYS A 96 11.48 5.75 -1.00
C LYS A 96 11.46 5.92 0.51
N VAL A 97 10.26 5.84 1.12
CA VAL A 97 10.04 6.10 2.55
C VAL A 97 9.76 4.84 3.37
N LEU A 98 9.37 3.74 2.71
CA LEU A 98 9.29 2.40 3.32
C LEU A 98 9.85 1.39 2.33
N TYR A 99 10.87 0.67 2.77
CA TYR A 99 11.47 -0.44 2.05
C TYR A 99 11.83 -1.53 3.05
N VAL A 100 11.51 -2.77 2.73
CA VAL A 100 11.79 -3.92 3.59
C VAL A 100 12.93 -4.75 3.00
N ASP A 101 12.71 -5.30 1.81
CA ASP A 101 13.68 -6.09 1.06
C ASP A 101 13.25 -6.21 -0.42
N PRO A 102 14.10 -6.77 -1.33
CA PRO A 102 13.77 -6.86 -2.75
C PRO A 102 12.58 -7.76 -3.10
N ASN A 103 12.11 -8.60 -2.17
CA ASN A 103 10.99 -9.52 -2.37
C ASN A 103 9.69 -8.99 -1.74
N THR A 104 9.76 -7.94 -0.91
CA THR A 104 8.61 -7.41 -0.16
C THR A 104 8.15 -6.08 -0.73
N ALA A 105 6.95 -6.07 -1.26
CA ALA A 105 6.31 -4.96 -1.95
C ALA A 105 5.29 -4.26 -1.06
N CYS A 106 4.85 -3.06 -1.45
CA CYS A 106 3.63 -2.46 -0.91
C CYS A 106 2.41 -3.00 -1.67
N SER A 107 1.47 -3.66 -0.96
CA SER A 107 0.22 -4.17 -1.54
C SER A 107 -0.95 -3.21 -1.38
N ASP A 108 -0.96 -2.44 -0.31
CA ASP A 108 -1.98 -1.43 -0.04
C ASP A 108 -1.46 -0.36 0.93
N ILE A 109 -2.06 0.82 0.90
CA ILE A 109 -1.75 1.93 1.82
C ILE A 109 -3.03 2.73 2.09
N SER A 110 -3.21 3.15 3.34
CA SER A 110 -4.31 4.02 3.77
C SER A 110 -3.79 5.10 4.71
N ALA A 111 -4.42 6.27 4.68
CA ALA A 111 -4.08 7.40 5.54
C ALA A 111 -5.27 7.77 6.44
N ASP A 112 -4.96 8.38 7.56
CA ASP A 112 -5.94 9.12 8.34
C ASP A 112 -6.40 10.34 7.52
N PRO A 113 -7.71 10.50 7.26
CA PRO A 113 -8.22 11.58 6.41
C PRO A 113 -8.02 12.98 7.02
N ASP A 114 -7.93 13.06 8.33
CA ASP A 114 -7.77 14.33 9.06
C ASP A 114 -6.29 14.67 9.32
N ASN A 115 -5.41 13.65 9.26
CA ASN A 115 -3.99 13.79 9.55
C ASN A 115 -3.12 12.88 8.65
N SER A 116 -2.72 13.38 7.51
CA SER A 116 -1.87 12.68 6.54
C SER A 116 -0.48 12.24 7.05
N ASN A 117 -0.09 12.62 8.28
CA ASN A 117 1.08 12.08 8.93
C ASN A 117 0.86 10.65 9.45
N ILE A 118 -0.40 10.23 9.65
CA ILE A 118 -0.75 8.89 10.10
C ILE A 118 -1.06 8.03 8.88
N LEU A 119 -0.24 7.01 8.66
CA LEU A 119 -0.33 6.10 7.51
C LEU A 119 -0.25 4.66 7.97
N TYR A 120 -0.96 3.79 7.26
CA TYR A 120 -0.87 2.34 7.40
C TYR A 120 -0.51 1.74 6.05
N ALA A 121 0.43 0.81 6.02
CA ALA A 121 0.86 0.12 4.80
C ALA A 121 0.86 -1.39 5.01
N GLY A 122 0.29 -2.11 4.06
CA GLY A 122 0.43 -3.54 3.93
C GLY A 122 1.67 -3.85 3.08
N MET A 123 2.67 -4.47 3.70
CA MET A 123 3.85 -4.94 2.98
C MET A 123 3.72 -6.43 2.73
N TYR A 124 3.97 -6.85 1.50
CA TYR A 124 3.65 -8.17 0.99
C TYR A 124 4.84 -8.81 0.29
N THR A 125 5.36 -9.89 0.84
CA THR A 125 6.40 -10.70 0.20
C THR A 125 5.76 -11.61 -0.82
N TYR A 126 6.16 -11.46 -2.11
CA TYR A 126 5.63 -12.31 -3.16
C TYR A 126 6.61 -12.43 -4.34
N ARG A 127 6.48 -13.55 -5.05
CA ARG A 127 7.18 -13.80 -6.30
C ARG A 127 6.37 -14.71 -7.20
N ARG A 128 6.27 -14.34 -8.48
CA ARG A 128 5.69 -15.21 -9.50
C ARG A 128 6.77 -16.07 -10.16
N TRP A 129 6.46 -17.33 -10.28
CA TRP A 129 7.19 -18.30 -11.10
C TRP A 129 6.25 -18.78 -12.21
N ALA A 130 6.78 -19.34 -13.31
CA ALA A 130 5.93 -19.81 -14.40
C ALA A 130 4.87 -20.85 -13.98
N TRP A 131 5.15 -21.60 -12.93
CA TRP A 131 4.31 -22.70 -12.43
C TRP A 131 3.77 -22.47 -11.00
N HIS A 132 4.13 -21.37 -10.35
CA HIS A 132 3.84 -21.16 -8.93
C HIS A 132 3.78 -19.68 -8.59
N LEU A 133 2.97 -19.31 -7.62
CA LEU A 133 3.00 -18.04 -6.92
C LEU A 133 3.49 -18.29 -5.50
N GLU A 134 4.64 -17.76 -5.16
CA GLU A 134 5.06 -17.59 -3.77
C GLU A 134 4.33 -16.37 -3.21
N SER A 135 3.49 -16.59 -2.20
CA SER A 135 2.57 -15.60 -1.65
C SER A 135 2.67 -15.60 -0.13
N GLY A 136 2.82 -14.43 0.45
CA GLY A 136 2.95 -14.28 1.90
C GLY A 136 4.31 -14.71 2.44
N ALA A 137 4.35 -15.03 3.72
CA ALA A 137 5.52 -15.43 4.50
C ALA A 137 6.55 -14.31 4.77
N GLY A 138 7.64 -14.67 5.40
CA GLY A 138 8.83 -13.85 5.59
C GLY A 138 8.57 -12.50 6.23
N ASN A 139 8.70 -11.47 5.42
CA ASN A 139 8.62 -10.07 5.83
C ASN A 139 7.26 -9.42 5.55
N THR A 140 6.24 -10.20 5.17
CA THR A 140 4.86 -9.70 5.04
C THR A 140 4.38 -9.19 6.40
N ALA A 141 3.96 -7.92 6.46
CA ALA A 141 3.52 -7.31 7.71
C ALA A 141 2.74 -6.01 7.47
N VAL A 142 1.97 -5.62 8.48
CA VAL A 142 1.35 -4.28 8.58
C VAL A 142 2.35 -3.32 9.20
N TYR A 143 2.47 -2.14 8.62
CA TYR A 143 3.31 -1.04 9.11
C TYR A 143 2.48 0.21 9.36
N LYS A 144 2.87 1.00 10.38
CA LYS A 144 2.26 2.30 10.70
C LYS A 144 3.34 3.37 10.74
N SER A 145 3.04 4.53 10.19
CA SER A 145 3.80 5.77 10.40
C SER A 145 2.92 6.79 11.13
N VAL A 146 3.53 7.64 11.94
CA VAL A 146 2.87 8.78 12.62
C VAL A 146 3.54 10.11 12.28
N ASN A 147 4.45 10.11 11.30
CA ASN A 147 5.26 11.26 10.93
C ASN A 147 5.42 11.41 9.41
N GLY A 148 4.34 11.11 8.68
CA GLY A 148 4.30 11.28 7.22
C GLY A 148 5.26 10.39 6.46
N GLY A 149 5.56 9.19 6.99
CA GLY A 149 6.45 8.22 6.37
C GLY A 149 7.93 8.45 6.69
N ALA A 150 8.29 9.38 7.58
CA ALA A 150 9.70 9.57 7.96
C ALA A 150 10.26 8.36 8.73
N SER A 151 9.41 7.66 9.47
CA SER A 151 9.70 6.36 10.09
C SER A 151 8.45 5.49 10.13
N TRP A 152 8.65 4.17 10.25
CA TRP A 152 7.59 3.18 10.25
C TRP A 152 7.79 2.16 11.36
N GLU A 153 6.72 1.84 12.07
CA GLU A 153 6.65 0.77 13.04
C GLU A 153 5.98 -0.44 12.40
N ARG A 154 6.59 -1.63 12.56
CA ARG A 154 5.95 -2.90 12.21
C ARG A 154 4.94 -3.28 13.28
N LEU A 155 3.68 -3.52 12.88
CA LEU A 155 2.58 -3.84 13.80
C LEU A 155 2.29 -5.33 13.94
N SER A 156 2.54 -6.15 12.91
CA SER A 156 2.27 -7.60 12.94
C SER A 156 3.55 -8.43 12.92
N GLY A 157 3.48 -9.66 13.41
CA GLY A 157 4.60 -10.60 13.42
C GLY A 157 4.78 -11.30 14.76
N PRO A 158 5.72 -12.27 14.86
CA PRO A 158 5.83 -13.19 15.98
C PRO A 158 6.18 -12.54 17.34
N ASP A 159 6.77 -11.36 17.30
CA ASP A 159 7.16 -10.57 18.47
C ASP A 159 6.05 -9.59 18.95
N LYS A 160 4.92 -9.52 18.23
CA LYS A 160 3.83 -8.61 18.54
C LYS A 160 2.72 -9.29 19.35
N VAL A 161 2.09 -8.52 20.26
CA VAL A 161 1.01 -9.00 21.15
C VAL A 161 -0.19 -8.03 21.14
N ASN A 162 -0.38 -7.30 20.07
CA ASN A 162 -1.42 -6.29 19.93
C ASN A 162 -2.74 -6.82 19.32
N GLY A 163 -2.82 -8.13 19.01
CA GLY A 163 -4.01 -8.78 18.44
C GLY A 163 -3.99 -8.95 16.93
N LEU A 164 -3.01 -8.38 16.19
CA LEU A 164 -2.74 -8.75 14.80
C LEU A 164 -2.05 -10.12 14.72
N PRO A 165 -2.09 -10.78 13.53
CA PRO A 165 -1.46 -12.07 13.34
C PRO A 165 0.02 -12.10 13.73
N ARG A 166 0.39 -13.17 14.43
CA ARG A 166 1.77 -13.50 14.78
C ARG A 166 2.38 -14.50 13.79
N THR A 167 1.52 -15.21 13.06
CA THR A 167 1.91 -16.15 12.00
C THR A 167 2.07 -15.44 10.65
N ALA A 168 2.42 -16.21 9.63
CA ALA A 168 2.52 -15.69 8.27
C ALA A 168 1.17 -15.16 7.78
N MET A 169 1.22 -13.99 7.19
CA MET A 169 0.13 -13.33 6.49
C MET A 169 0.37 -13.42 4.98
N ASP A 170 -0.71 -13.47 4.20
CA ASP A 170 -0.68 -13.31 2.76
C ASP A 170 -0.85 -11.83 2.37
N ARG A 171 -1.30 -11.53 1.16
CA ARG A 171 -1.51 -10.17 0.69
C ARG A 171 -2.37 -9.37 1.68
N ILE A 172 -1.92 -8.16 2.01
CA ILE A 172 -2.56 -7.31 3.01
C ILE A 172 -3.32 -6.18 2.34
N GLY A 173 -4.59 -6.01 2.72
CA GLY A 173 -5.38 -4.80 2.53
C GLY A 173 -5.48 -4.00 3.83
N VAL A 174 -5.42 -2.68 3.76
CA VAL A 174 -5.57 -1.78 4.92
C VAL A 174 -6.57 -0.67 4.60
N ALA A 175 -7.42 -0.33 5.58
CA ALA A 175 -8.38 0.76 5.43
C ALA A 175 -8.60 1.51 6.75
N VAL A 176 -8.43 2.82 6.73
CA VAL A 176 -8.85 3.74 7.79
C VAL A 176 -10.27 4.19 7.51
N ALA A 177 -11.16 4.15 8.50
CA ALA A 177 -12.54 4.61 8.33
C ALA A 177 -12.58 6.15 8.23
N PRO A 178 -13.14 6.72 7.15
CA PRO A 178 -13.13 8.18 6.96
C PRO A 178 -13.93 8.95 8.01
N SER A 179 -14.93 8.32 8.64
CA SER A 179 -15.79 8.94 9.64
C SER A 179 -15.21 8.89 11.06
N ASP A 180 -14.26 8.00 11.32
CA ASP A 180 -13.57 7.86 12.60
C ASP A 180 -12.19 7.24 12.39
N PRO A 181 -11.10 8.03 12.37
CA PRO A 181 -9.74 7.52 12.11
C PRO A 181 -9.18 6.56 13.17
N ASN A 182 -9.84 6.44 14.34
CA ASN A 182 -9.49 5.40 15.31
C ASN A 182 -9.86 4.01 14.82
N ILE A 183 -10.82 3.92 13.88
CA ILE A 183 -11.24 2.65 13.30
C ILE A 183 -10.39 2.32 12.09
N VAL A 184 -9.63 1.24 12.21
CA VAL A 184 -8.76 0.73 11.14
C VAL A 184 -9.05 -0.74 10.92
N TYR A 185 -9.11 -1.14 9.66
CA TYR A 185 -9.27 -2.54 9.24
C TYR A 185 -8.01 -3.05 8.57
N VAL A 186 -7.72 -4.32 8.81
CA VAL A 186 -6.70 -5.10 8.10
C VAL A 186 -7.35 -6.38 7.59
N LEU A 187 -7.20 -6.65 6.30
CA LEU A 187 -7.62 -7.88 5.64
C LEU A 187 -6.38 -8.63 5.17
N SER A 188 -6.28 -9.90 5.48
CA SER A 188 -5.22 -10.78 4.96
C SER A 188 -5.59 -12.23 5.22
N GLU A 189 -5.24 -13.12 4.31
CA GLU A 189 -5.33 -14.55 4.57
C GLU A 189 -4.32 -14.99 5.61
N THR A 190 -4.78 -15.80 6.57
CA THR A 190 -3.90 -16.53 7.51
C THR A 190 -4.38 -17.98 7.66
N LYS A 191 -3.48 -18.88 8.03
CA LYS A 191 -3.86 -20.31 8.18
C LYS A 191 -4.82 -20.57 9.33
N THR A 192 -4.74 -19.79 10.42
CA THR A 192 -5.42 -20.14 11.69
C THR A 192 -5.93 -18.95 12.50
N GLU A 193 -5.45 -17.74 12.23
CA GLU A 193 -5.70 -16.58 13.12
C GLU A 193 -6.90 -15.74 12.73
N GLY A 194 -7.42 -15.91 11.51
CA GLY A 194 -8.58 -15.17 10.97
C GLY A 194 -8.22 -14.46 9.67
N GLU A 195 -9.18 -13.63 9.19
CA GLU A 195 -9.10 -13.00 7.88
C GLU A 195 -9.25 -11.48 7.94
N LEU A 196 -10.09 -10.99 8.86
CA LEU A 196 -10.34 -9.55 9.01
C LEU A 196 -10.14 -9.13 10.46
N TRP A 197 -9.30 -8.13 10.65
CA TRP A 197 -9.04 -7.50 11.95
C TRP A 197 -9.52 -6.07 11.95
N ARG A 198 -9.93 -5.61 13.14
CA ARG A 198 -10.32 -4.23 13.39
C ARG A 198 -9.62 -3.70 14.62
N SER A 199 -9.15 -2.48 14.53
CA SER A 199 -8.76 -1.62 15.64
C SER A 199 -9.83 -0.56 15.88
N ASP A 200 -10.04 -0.18 17.13
CA ASP A 200 -10.90 0.93 17.55
C ASP A 200 -10.07 2.03 18.28
N ASP A 201 -8.73 1.94 18.21
CA ASP A 201 -7.79 2.82 18.93
C ASP A 201 -6.59 3.25 18.06
N ALA A 202 -6.86 3.49 16.78
CA ALA A 202 -5.87 3.89 15.78
C ALA A 202 -4.68 2.91 15.69
N GLY A 203 -4.96 1.60 15.75
CA GLY A 203 -3.98 0.54 15.52
C GLY A 203 -3.10 0.18 16.72
N LYS A 204 -3.43 0.61 17.93
CA LYS A 204 -2.71 0.21 19.15
C LYS A 204 -3.07 -1.22 19.54
N SER A 205 -4.35 -1.58 19.44
CA SER A 205 -4.85 -2.93 19.68
C SER A 205 -5.80 -3.38 18.56
N TRP A 206 -5.90 -4.70 18.38
CA TRP A 206 -6.67 -5.30 17.30
C TRP A 206 -7.47 -6.50 17.79
N ARG A 207 -8.64 -6.70 17.19
CA ARG A 207 -9.44 -7.89 17.39
C ARG A 207 -9.85 -8.49 16.05
N THR A 208 -9.88 -9.81 15.96
CA THR A 208 -10.44 -10.51 14.80
C THR A 208 -11.95 -10.28 14.77
N VAL A 209 -12.46 -9.85 13.63
CA VAL A 209 -13.90 -9.63 13.42
C VAL A 209 -14.49 -10.64 12.44
N ASN A 210 -13.67 -11.27 11.61
CA ASN A 210 -14.12 -12.33 10.72
C ASN A 210 -13.03 -13.41 10.56
N ARG A 211 -13.49 -14.67 10.41
CA ARG A 211 -12.65 -15.86 10.20
C ARG A 211 -13.13 -16.68 8.98
N ASP A 212 -14.06 -16.14 8.20
CA ASP A 212 -14.56 -16.82 6.99
C ASP A 212 -13.54 -16.68 5.87
N PRO A 213 -12.94 -17.79 5.39
CA PRO A 213 -11.94 -17.75 4.33
C PRO A 213 -12.51 -17.26 2.98
N ASN A 214 -13.84 -17.22 2.82
CA ASN A 214 -14.47 -16.76 1.58
C ASN A 214 -14.42 -15.22 1.39
N ILE A 215 -13.92 -14.46 2.34
CA ILE A 215 -13.73 -13.01 2.15
C ILE A 215 -12.34 -12.63 1.59
N ASN A 216 -11.46 -13.62 1.40
CA ASN A 216 -10.11 -13.46 0.87
C ASN A 216 -9.99 -14.08 -0.52
N PHE A 217 -10.06 -13.27 -1.57
CA PHE A 217 -9.84 -13.70 -2.94
C PHE A 217 -8.88 -12.78 -3.68
#